data_b7ae50a0b3eddaac3435ad071f90081b
#
_entry.id   b7ae50a0b3eddaac3435ad071f90081b
#
_cell.length_a   1.000
_cell.length_b   1.000
_cell.length_c   1.000
_cell.angle_alpha   90.00
_cell.angle_beta   90.00
_cell.angle_gamma   90.00
#
_symmetry.space_group_name_H-M   'P 1'
#
loop_
_entity.id
_entity.type
_entity.pdbx_description
1 polymer ?
#
loop_
_entity_poly.entity_id
_entity_poly.type
_entity_poly.pdbx_seq_one_letter_code
_entity_poly.pdbx_strand_id
1 'polypeptide(L)'
;MIITMDCRVLNNRYCEITQGYSDNHNAIDVVGGGYTLDYVVAHSDGKVVFHQDGLGNMKGSEGNASYGNCIKIDHGNGYQTLYAHMKSGLLVKNGDTVKANQRLGYMSDSGNAYGAHLHFEVWQHGGRIDPTEYLNKDIIIENRKTIDELAKEVIEGKWGNQPERQQRLEAEGYNYAEVQNRVNEILLGNNKSIDEVARRVIRGDYGNQPERQQRLEAEGYNYREVQNRVNELLK
;
A
#
# COMPACT_ATOMS: atom_id res chain seq x y z
N MET A 1 -5.46 -6.27 31.54
CA MET A 1 -4.12 -6.43 30.93
C MET A 1 -4.21 -7.64 30.01
N ILE A 2 -4.03 -7.47 28.71
CA ILE A 2 -4.00 -8.54 27.72
C ILE A 2 -2.56 -8.63 27.23
N ILE A 3 -1.93 -9.77 27.43
CA ILE A 3 -0.57 -10.07 26.91
C ILE A 3 -0.74 -10.91 25.68
N THR A 4 -0.21 -10.46 24.54
CA THR A 4 -0.24 -11.22 23.29
C THR A 4 1.16 -11.71 22.95
N MET A 5 1.22 -12.94 22.44
CA MET A 5 2.42 -13.50 21.81
C MET A 5 2.42 -13.09 20.34
N ASP A 6 3.60 -12.95 19.75
CA ASP A 6 3.77 -12.58 18.34
C ASP A 6 3.17 -11.21 17.97
N CYS A 7 3.44 -10.20 18.82
CA CYS A 7 3.01 -8.82 18.60
C CYS A 7 3.52 -8.28 17.25
N ARG A 8 2.60 -8.06 16.29
CA ARG A 8 2.94 -7.72 14.90
C ARG A 8 3.25 -6.25 14.66
N VAL A 9 3.14 -5.42 15.68
CA VAL A 9 3.36 -3.97 15.56
C VAL A 9 4.60 -3.49 16.32
N LEU A 10 5.15 -4.35 17.19
CA LEU A 10 6.43 -4.14 17.86
C LEU A 10 7.37 -5.31 17.54
N ASN A 11 8.67 -5.06 17.55
CA ASN A 11 9.68 -6.10 17.28
C ASN A 11 9.87 -7.12 18.40
N ASN A 12 9.03 -7.09 19.41
CA ASN A 12 8.98 -8.04 20.51
C ASN A 12 7.95 -9.13 20.25
N ARG A 13 8.25 -10.36 20.74
CA ARG A 13 7.28 -11.46 20.68
C ARG A 13 6.06 -11.24 21.56
N TYR A 14 6.10 -10.26 22.47
CA TYR A 14 5.05 -9.98 23.44
C TYR A 14 4.79 -8.49 23.46
N CYS A 15 3.51 -8.12 23.47
CA CYS A 15 3.07 -6.80 23.84
C CYS A 15 1.93 -6.86 24.86
N GLU A 16 1.83 -5.80 25.65
CA GLU A 16 0.79 -5.62 26.63
C GLU A 16 -0.11 -4.49 26.18
N ILE A 17 -1.43 -4.70 26.17
CA ILE A 17 -2.41 -3.66 25.95
C ILE A 17 -2.59 -2.88 27.24
N THR A 18 -2.16 -1.61 27.23
CA THR A 18 -2.29 -0.69 28.38
C THR A 18 -3.63 0.07 28.35
N GLN A 19 -4.17 0.31 27.13
CA GLN A 19 -5.51 0.85 26.92
C GLN A 19 -6.18 0.14 25.74
N GLY A 20 -7.39 -0.38 25.98
CA GLY A 20 -8.16 -1.11 24.97
C GLY A 20 -9.02 -0.19 24.10
N TYR A 21 -9.58 -0.78 23.03
CA TYR A 21 -10.55 -0.15 22.15
C TYR A 21 -11.86 0.15 22.89
N SER A 22 -12.42 1.34 22.69
CA SER A 22 -13.69 1.77 23.27
C SER A 22 -14.30 2.94 22.49
N ASP A 23 -15.51 3.35 22.83
CA ASP A 23 -16.18 4.51 22.19
C ASP A 23 -15.38 5.82 22.33
N ASN A 24 -14.56 5.95 23.38
CA ASN A 24 -13.72 7.13 23.63
C ASN A 24 -12.26 6.93 23.20
N HIS A 25 -11.88 5.72 22.76
CA HIS A 25 -10.53 5.37 22.33
C HIS A 25 -10.61 4.37 21.17
N ASN A 26 -10.71 4.90 19.95
CA ASN A 26 -10.85 4.10 18.73
C ASN A 26 -9.50 3.49 18.27
N ALA A 27 -8.75 2.95 19.20
CA ALA A 27 -7.41 2.40 19.05
C ALA A 27 -7.12 1.40 20.18
N ILE A 28 -5.94 0.82 20.16
CA ILE A 28 -5.32 0.23 21.34
C ILE A 28 -3.97 0.87 21.59
N ASP A 29 -3.63 1.03 22.88
CA ASP A 29 -2.30 1.43 23.29
C ASP A 29 -1.54 0.21 23.77
N VAL A 30 -0.34 0.00 23.23
CA VAL A 30 0.48 -1.17 23.54
C VAL A 30 1.90 -0.77 23.95
N VAL A 31 2.47 -1.57 24.83
CA VAL A 31 3.89 -1.49 25.21
C VAL A 31 4.55 -2.84 24.99
N GLY A 32 5.85 -2.83 24.72
CA GLY A 32 6.64 -4.06 24.61
C GLY A 32 6.93 -4.67 25.98
N GLY A 33 7.24 -5.97 25.99
CA GLY A 33 7.61 -6.71 27.20
C GLY A 33 9.00 -6.42 27.76
N GLY A 34 9.70 -5.38 27.27
CA GLY A 34 11.03 -4.98 27.69
C GLY A 34 11.15 -3.48 27.98
N TYR A 35 12.08 -3.12 28.85
CA TYR A 35 12.29 -1.72 29.28
C TYR A 35 13.11 -0.87 28.29
N THR A 36 13.37 -1.36 27.08
CA THR A 36 14.12 -0.65 26.05
C THR A 36 13.18 -0.12 24.96
N LEU A 37 13.64 0.90 24.24
CA LEU A 37 12.92 1.48 23.10
C LEU A 37 12.61 0.39 22.07
N ASP A 38 11.36 -0.04 22.01
CA ASP A 38 10.93 -1.03 21.04
C ASP A 38 10.83 -0.41 19.65
N TYR A 39 11.27 -1.16 18.65
CA TYR A 39 10.99 -0.79 17.27
C TYR A 39 9.52 -1.00 16.96
N VAL A 40 8.92 0.02 16.37
CA VAL A 40 7.62 -0.11 15.71
C VAL A 40 7.85 -0.70 14.32
N VAL A 41 7.09 -1.72 13.97
CA VAL A 41 7.20 -2.40 12.69
C VAL A 41 5.87 -2.39 11.94
N ALA A 42 5.93 -2.42 10.62
CA ALA A 42 4.74 -2.51 9.79
C ALA A 42 4.02 -3.86 10.02
N HIS A 43 2.73 -3.79 10.29
CA HIS A 43 1.88 -4.97 10.51
C HIS A 43 1.84 -5.90 9.28
N SER A 44 1.67 -5.31 8.11
CA SER A 44 1.54 -6.00 6.82
C SER A 44 2.21 -5.21 5.71
N ASP A 45 2.37 -5.82 4.54
CA ASP A 45 2.81 -5.14 3.32
C ASP A 45 1.87 -3.96 3.01
N GLY A 46 2.41 -2.85 2.48
CA GLY A 46 1.58 -1.71 2.14
C GLY A 46 2.36 -0.50 1.66
N LYS A 47 1.65 0.61 1.50
CA LYS A 47 2.20 1.91 1.10
C LYS A 47 1.95 2.95 2.17
N VAL A 48 2.96 3.73 2.53
CA VAL A 48 2.83 4.86 3.45
C VAL A 48 1.99 5.96 2.78
N VAL A 49 0.82 6.27 3.36
CA VAL A 49 -0.11 7.28 2.85
C VAL A 49 -0.20 8.53 3.71
N PHE A 50 0.34 8.47 4.92
CA PHE A 50 0.48 9.64 5.80
C PHE A 50 1.74 9.50 6.66
N HIS A 51 2.43 10.62 6.86
CA HIS A 51 3.67 10.70 7.63
C HIS A 51 3.74 12.07 8.32
N GLN A 52 3.97 12.07 9.63
CA GLN A 52 4.20 13.26 10.45
C GLN A 52 5.39 12.99 11.36
N ASP A 53 6.38 13.87 11.34
CA ASP A 53 7.63 13.71 12.09
C ASP A 53 8.12 15.05 12.70
N GLY A 54 9.09 15.00 13.59
CA GLY A 54 9.72 16.17 14.19
C GLY A 54 8.99 16.73 15.41
N LEU A 55 7.97 16.07 15.92
CA LEU A 55 7.21 16.50 17.09
C LEU A 55 7.75 15.88 18.38
N GLY A 56 7.76 16.68 19.47
CA GLY A 56 8.01 16.21 20.83
C GLY A 56 6.73 15.80 21.56
N ASN A 57 6.84 15.64 22.89
CA ASN A 57 5.67 15.46 23.74
C ASN A 57 4.85 16.77 23.77
N MET A 58 3.55 16.68 23.54
CA MET A 58 2.61 17.80 23.38
C MET A 58 1.32 17.51 24.13
N LYS A 59 1.40 17.23 25.44
CA LYS A 59 0.24 16.93 26.28
C LYS A 59 -0.87 17.97 26.12
N GLY A 60 -2.10 17.49 25.95
CA GLY A 60 -3.27 18.34 25.73
C GLY A 60 -3.44 18.81 24.28
N SER A 61 -2.58 18.43 23.34
CA SER A 61 -2.79 18.73 21.92
C SER A 61 -3.96 17.95 21.34
N GLU A 62 -4.58 18.50 20.30
CA GLU A 62 -5.75 17.94 19.61
C GLU A 62 -5.46 17.74 18.12
N GLY A 63 -6.37 17.04 17.42
CA GLY A 63 -6.28 16.76 16.01
C GLY A 63 -5.02 15.96 15.66
N ASN A 64 -4.42 16.22 14.49
CA ASN A 64 -3.23 15.47 14.05
C ASN A 64 -2.02 15.65 14.97
N ALA A 65 -1.91 16.78 15.67
CA ALA A 65 -0.82 17.02 16.63
C ALA A 65 -0.88 16.05 17.81
N SER A 66 -2.08 15.56 18.19
CA SER A 66 -2.23 14.60 19.28
C SER A 66 -1.55 13.27 18.99
N TYR A 67 -1.46 12.84 17.72
CA TYR A 67 -0.74 11.62 17.34
C TYR A 67 0.79 11.73 17.49
N GLY A 68 1.34 12.95 17.58
CA GLY A 68 2.78 13.15 17.57
C GLY A 68 3.40 12.69 16.26
N ASN A 69 4.56 12.03 16.33
CA ASN A 69 5.17 11.43 15.16
C ASN A 69 4.40 10.14 14.81
N CYS A 70 3.88 10.07 13.60
CA CYS A 70 3.01 8.98 13.20
C CYS A 70 3.11 8.63 11.73
N ILE A 71 2.76 7.38 11.43
CA ILE A 71 2.75 6.80 10.08
C ILE A 71 1.39 6.14 9.88
N LYS A 72 0.79 6.34 8.71
CA LYS A 72 -0.37 5.58 8.26
C LYS A 72 -0.02 4.80 7.02
N ILE A 73 -0.32 3.50 7.01
CA ILE A 73 -0.02 2.58 5.92
C ILE A 73 -1.34 2.08 5.34
N ASP A 74 -1.45 2.16 4.02
CA ASP A 74 -2.53 1.53 3.26
C ASP A 74 -2.08 0.14 2.81
N HIS A 75 -2.84 -0.88 3.22
CA HIS A 75 -2.59 -2.28 2.89
C HIS A 75 -3.42 -2.75 1.69
N GLY A 76 -4.28 -1.89 1.14
CA GLY A 76 -5.27 -2.24 0.13
C GLY A 76 -6.55 -2.83 0.73
N ASN A 77 -7.54 -3.09 -0.13
CA ASN A 77 -8.87 -3.60 0.24
C ASN A 77 -9.58 -2.77 1.33
N GLY A 78 -9.30 -1.46 1.39
CA GLY A 78 -9.86 -0.56 2.39
C GLY A 78 -9.25 -0.70 3.78
N TYR A 79 -8.22 -1.53 3.97
CA TYR A 79 -7.50 -1.66 5.24
C TYR A 79 -6.33 -0.69 5.33
N GLN A 80 -6.26 0.02 6.45
CA GLN A 80 -5.12 0.87 6.80
C GLN A 80 -4.75 0.66 8.26
N THR A 81 -3.48 0.88 8.59
CA THR A 81 -2.99 0.91 9.98
C THR A 81 -2.34 2.25 10.27
N LEU A 82 -2.51 2.75 11.51
CA LEU A 82 -1.85 3.96 12.00
C LEU A 82 -1.02 3.63 13.24
N TYR A 83 0.18 4.16 13.26
CA TYR A 83 1.19 4.01 14.31
C TYR A 83 1.54 5.39 14.83
N ALA A 84 1.26 5.69 16.08
CA ALA A 84 1.45 7.03 16.65
C ALA A 84 2.31 7.03 17.90
N HIS A 85 2.59 8.24 18.43
CA HIS A 85 3.45 8.53 19.57
C HIS A 85 4.90 8.06 19.39
N MET A 86 5.35 7.96 18.14
CA MET A 86 6.69 7.48 17.81
C MET A 86 7.76 8.53 18.13
N LYS A 87 9.00 8.08 18.25
CA LYS A 87 10.17 8.96 18.36
C LYS A 87 10.40 9.67 17.02
N SER A 88 10.82 10.92 17.06
CA SER A 88 11.26 11.64 15.85
C SER A 88 12.44 10.94 15.16
N GLY A 89 12.49 11.04 13.85
CA GLY A 89 13.43 10.33 12.99
C GLY A 89 12.82 9.03 12.48
N LEU A 90 11.61 9.11 11.93
CA LEU A 90 10.91 7.99 11.30
C LEU A 90 11.71 7.43 10.13
N LEU A 91 11.72 6.11 9.96
CA LEU A 91 12.57 5.41 8.99
C LEU A 91 11.96 5.30 7.57
N VAL A 92 10.71 5.69 7.43
CA VAL A 92 9.97 5.70 6.17
C VAL A 92 9.22 7.02 6.00
N LYS A 93 8.87 7.37 4.78
CA LYS A 93 8.18 8.61 4.43
C LYS A 93 6.98 8.36 3.53
N ASN A 94 6.14 9.38 3.37
CA ASN A 94 4.96 9.30 2.51
C ASN A 94 5.32 8.84 1.09
N GLY A 95 4.61 7.83 0.58
CA GLY A 95 4.81 7.22 -0.72
C GLY A 95 5.70 5.96 -0.73
N ASP A 96 6.45 5.69 0.35
CA ASP A 96 7.28 4.49 0.45
C ASP A 96 6.42 3.22 0.50
N THR A 97 6.90 2.16 -0.15
CA THR A 97 6.36 0.81 0.01
C THR A 97 7.07 0.12 1.15
N VAL A 98 6.33 -0.52 2.03
CA VAL A 98 6.85 -1.26 3.18
C VAL A 98 6.45 -2.73 3.13
N LYS A 99 7.25 -3.58 3.73
CA LYS A 99 6.98 -4.99 3.95
C LYS A 99 6.55 -5.25 5.38
N ALA A 100 5.76 -6.31 5.60
CA ALA A 100 5.46 -6.80 6.95
C ALA A 100 6.75 -6.96 7.77
N ASN A 101 6.71 -6.57 9.04
CA ASN A 101 7.86 -6.51 9.95
C ASN A 101 8.98 -5.52 9.57
N GLN A 102 8.80 -4.70 8.54
CA GLN A 102 9.74 -3.62 8.24
C GLN A 102 9.71 -2.58 9.36
N ARG A 103 10.89 -2.15 9.83
CA ARG A 103 11.01 -1.11 10.86
C ARG A 103 10.51 0.23 10.34
N LEU A 104 9.66 0.88 11.14
CA LEU A 104 9.08 2.20 10.88
C LEU A 104 9.74 3.30 11.71
N GLY A 105 10.19 2.96 12.91
CA GLY A 105 10.78 3.87 13.88
C GLY A 105 10.80 3.25 15.27
N TYR A 106 10.84 4.10 16.29
CA TYR A 106 10.84 3.68 17.69
C TYR A 106 9.58 4.16 18.40
N MET A 107 9.07 3.36 19.33
CA MET A 107 8.04 3.75 20.27
C MET A 107 8.54 4.91 21.17
N SER A 108 7.68 5.85 21.51
CA SER A 108 7.98 7.00 22.37
C SER A 108 6.73 7.58 23.00
N ASP A 109 6.76 8.87 23.35
CA ASP A 109 5.68 9.63 23.96
C ASP A 109 5.41 10.96 23.25
N SER A 110 5.66 11.04 21.94
CA SER A 110 5.40 12.28 21.19
C SER A 110 3.88 12.54 21.06
N GLY A 111 3.51 13.80 20.86
CA GLY A 111 2.11 14.21 20.80
C GLY A 111 1.42 14.22 22.17
N ASN A 112 0.14 13.88 22.22
CA ASN A 112 -0.64 13.87 23.47
C ASN A 112 -0.51 12.53 24.19
N ALA A 113 0.68 12.20 24.68
CA ALA A 113 0.98 10.96 25.37
C ALA A 113 1.45 11.22 26.81
N TYR A 114 1.01 10.39 27.76
CA TYR A 114 1.35 10.49 29.19
C TYR A 114 2.46 9.52 29.62
N GLY A 115 2.99 8.76 28.70
CA GLY A 115 4.09 7.83 28.87
C GLY A 115 4.40 7.16 27.53
N ALA A 116 5.57 6.53 27.40
CA ALA A 116 5.96 5.87 26.18
C ALA A 116 5.06 4.64 25.89
N HIS A 117 4.38 4.65 24.76
CA HIS A 117 3.55 3.57 24.24
C HIS A 117 3.41 3.69 22.72
N LEU A 118 2.92 2.66 22.07
CA LEU A 118 2.46 2.72 20.69
C LEU A 118 0.94 2.83 20.70
N HIS A 119 0.40 3.91 20.17
CA HIS A 119 -1.01 4.02 19.81
C HIS A 119 -1.21 3.41 18.43
N PHE A 120 -2.02 2.35 18.35
CA PHE A 120 -2.23 1.57 17.15
C PHE A 120 -3.70 1.55 16.74
N GLU A 121 -3.97 1.95 15.49
CA GLU A 121 -5.31 1.92 14.91
C GLU A 121 -5.35 0.97 13.72
N VAL A 122 -6.49 0.29 13.54
CA VAL A 122 -6.87 -0.41 12.31
C VAL A 122 -8.09 0.26 11.72
N TRP A 123 -8.01 0.55 10.44
CA TRP A 123 -9.09 1.16 9.67
C TRP A 123 -9.57 0.15 8.62
N GLN A 124 -10.90 0.07 8.46
CA GLN A 124 -11.54 -0.71 7.42
C GLN A 124 -12.59 0.15 6.72
N HIS A 125 -12.45 0.31 5.39
CA HIS A 125 -13.36 1.11 4.56
C HIS A 125 -13.64 2.53 5.11
N GLY A 126 -12.60 3.17 5.65
CA GLY A 126 -12.66 4.54 6.19
C GLY A 126 -13.17 4.65 7.62
N GLY A 127 -13.60 3.56 8.26
CA GLY A 127 -13.95 3.50 9.68
C GLY A 127 -12.85 2.85 10.52
N ARG A 128 -12.72 3.26 11.80
CA ARG A 128 -11.86 2.57 12.76
C ARG A 128 -12.58 1.34 13.30
N ILE A 129 -11.85 0.24 13.42
CA ILE A 129 -12.32 -1.03 14.01
C ILE A 129 -11.41 -1.42 15.16
N ASP A 130 -11.85 -2.35 16.00
CA ASP A 130 -11.09 -2.84 17.14
C ASP A 130 -9.79 -3.51 16.66
N PRO A 131 -8.61 -2.99 17.02
CA PRO A 131 -7.33 -3.52 16.58
C PRO A 131 -6.88 -4.78 17.35
N THR A 132 -7.56 -5.17 18.41
CA THR A 132 -7.07 -6.17 19.37
C THR A 132 -6.70 -7.49 18.71
N GLU A 133 -7.54 -7.99 17.80
CA GLU A 133 -7.26 -9.26 17.13
C GLU A 133 -6.12 -9.17 16.10
N TYR A 134 -5.81 -7.97 15.61
CA TYR A 134 -4.74 -7.75 14.64
C TYR A 134 -3.33 -7.71 15.26
N LEU A 135 -3.21 -7.74 16.57
CA LEU A 135 -1.90 -7.85 17.22
C LEU A 135 -1.20 -9.19 16.93
N ASN A 136 -1.96 -10.25 16.70
CA ASN A 136 -1.44 -11.59 16.45
C ASN A 136 -1.99 -12.27 15.19
N LYS A 137 -2.88 -11.60 14.46
CA LYS A 137 -3.41 -12.08 13.18
C LYS A 137 -2.90 -11.22 12.04
N ASP A 138 -2.73 -11.82 10.89
CA ASP A 138 -2.55 -11.04 9.65
C ASP A 138 -3.81 -10.19 9.42
N ILE A 139 -3.63 -8.97 8.91
CA ILE A 139 -4.68 -8.35 8.13
C ILE A 139 -4.78 -9.25 6.89
N ILE A 140 -5.66 -10.25 6.99
CA ILE A 140 -5.92 -11.13 5.89
C ILE A 140 -6.61 -10.25 4.85
N ILE A 141 -5.87 -9.92 3.82
CA ILE A 141 -6.44 -9.43 2.58
C ILE A 141 -7.09 -10.67 1.96
N GLU A 142 -8.15 -11.18 2.63
CA GLU A 142 -8.95 -12.25 2.06
C GLU A 142 -9.48 -11.74 0.73
N ASN A 143 -9.02 -12.38 -0.33
CA ASN A 143 -9.46 -12.18 -1.70
C ASN A 143 -9.10 -10.86 -2.38
N ARG A 144 -7.91 -10.30 -2.15
CA ARG A 144 -7.45 -9.35 -3.15
C ARG A 144 -7.21 -10.11 -4.45
N LYS A 145 -8.15 -9.92 -5.39
CA LYS A 145 -7.99 -10.48 -6.73
C LYS A 145 -6.68 -9.98 -7.32
N THR A 146 -5.97 -10.88 -7.96
CA THR A 146 -4.78 -10.52 -8.73
C THR A 146 -5.18 -9.61 -9.89
N ILE A 147 -4.25 -8.83 -10.40
CA ILE A 147 -4.48 -8.01 -11.61
C ILE A 147 -4.99 -8.86 -12.77
N ASP A 148 -4.54 -10.11 -12.89
CA ASP A 148 -5.01 -11.08 -13.89
C ASP A 148 -6.48 -11.48 -13.70
N GLU A 149 -6.89 -11.73 -12.46
CA GLU A 149 -8.30 -12.05 -12.14
C GLU A 149 -9.20 -10.85 -12.39
N LEU A 150 -8.79 -9.66 -11.96
CA LEU A 150 -9.53 -8.42 -12.20
C LEU A 150 -9.65 -8.13 -13.69
N ALA A 151 -8.56 -8.28 -14.45
CA ALA A 151 -8.59 -8.08 -15.90
C ALA A 151 -9.55 -9.03 -16.60
N LYS A 152 -9.60 -10.30 -16.20
CA LYS A 152 -10.58 -11.28 -16.70
C LYS A 152 -12.01 -10.87 -16.37
N GLU A 153 -12.27 -10.46 -15.13
CA GLU A 153 -13.59 -10.01 -14.72
C GLU A 153 -14.05 -8.73 -15.43
N VAL A 154 -13.11 -7.81 -15.72
CA VAL A 154 -13.38 -6.62 -16.55
C VAL A 154 -13.78 -7.04 -17.94
N ILE A 155 -13.09 -8.01 -18.55
CA ILE A 155 -13.41 -8.56 -19.89
C ILE A 155 -14.77 -9.25 -19.87
N GLU A 156 -15.11 -9.93 -18.78
CA GLU A 156 -16.41 -10.57 -18.57
C GLU A 156 -17.54 -9.56 -18.27
N GLY A 157 -17.23 -8.27 -18.16
CA GLY A 157 -18.21 -7.19 -17.91
C GLY A 157 -18.66 -7.03 -16.44
N LYS A 158 -18.07 -7.76 -15.48
CA LYS A 158 -18.48 -7.73 -14.06
C LYS A 158 -18.26 -6.37 -13.38
N TRP A 159 -17.39 -5.54 -13.93
CA TRP A 159 -17.03 -4.22 -13.40
C TRP A 159 -17.76 -3.06 -14.09
N GLY A 160 -18.69 -3.33 -15.02
CA GLY A 160 -19.43 -2.30 -15.76
C GLY A 160 -18.58 -1.61 -16.84
N ASN A 161 -19.08 -0.48 -17.36
CA ASN A 161 -18.42 0.32 -18.37
C ASN A 161 -17.77 1.58 -17.80
N GLN A 162 -16.98 2.30 -18.60
CA GLN A 162 -16.46 3.61 -18.21
C GLN A 162 -17.59 4.66 -18.14
N PRO A 163 -17.56 5.58 -17.17
CA PRO A 163 -16.52 5.78 -16.13
C PRO A 163 -16.73 4.93 -14.84
N GLU A 164 -17.86 4.23 -14.72
CA GLU A 164 -18.24 3.48 -13.52
C GLU A 164 -17.20 2.41 -13.13
N ARG A 165 -16.62 1.72 -14.12
CA ARG A 165 -15.57 0.71 -13.91
C ARG A 165 -14.40 1.27 -13.12
N GLN A 166 -13.89 2.44 -13.52
CA GLN A 166 -12.77 3.08 -12.83
C GLN A 166 -13.14 3.38 -11.38
N GLN A 167 -14.29 4.02 -11.16
CA GLN A 167 -14.76 4.39 -9.81
C GLN A 167 -14.88 3.17 -8.90
N ARG A 168 -15.43 2.06 -9.41
CA ARG A 168 -15.61 0.82 -8.62
C ARG A 168 -14.28 0.16 -8.28
N LEU A 169 -13.35 0.04 -9.24
CA LEU A 169 -12.02 -0.53 -9.00
C LEU A 169 -11.23 0.31 -7.99
N GLU A 170 -11.24 1.64 -8.12
CA GLU A 170 -10.57 2.56 -7.22
C GLU A 170 -11.22 2.57 -5.82
N ALA A 171 -12.55 2.46 -5.73
CA ALA A 171 -13.27 2.35 -4.45
C ALA A 171 -12.92 1.08 -3.69
N GLU A 172 -12.62 -0.03 -4.39
CA GLU A 172 -12.11 -1.27 -3.80
C GLU A 172 -10.57 -1.28 -3.63
N GLY A 173 -9.91 -0.14 -3.82
CA GLY A 173 -8.47 0.04 -3.61
C GLY A 173 -7.57 -0.55 -4.69
N TYR A 174 -8.12 -0.90 -5.86
CA TYR A 174 -7.33 -1.38 -6.98
C TYR A 174 -6.79 -0.23 -7.84
N ASN A 175 -5.61 -0.40 -8.39
CA ASN A 175 -5.06 0.52 -9.37
C ASN A 175 -5.74 0.30 -10.73
N TYR A 176 -6.68 1.19 -11.10
CA TYR A 176 -7.40 1.11 -12.36
C TYR A 176 -6.47 1.01 -13.58
N ALA A 177 -5.38 1.81 -13.60
CA ALA A 177 -4.46 1.82 -14.75
C ALA A 177 -3.75 0.48 -14.94
N GLU A 178 -3.33 -0.18 -13.86
CA GLU A 178 -2.72 -1.51 -13.92
C GLU A 178 -3.70 -2.57 -14.43
N VAL A 179 -4.93 -2.55 -13.91
CA VAL A 179 -5.99 -3.47 -14.36
C VAL A 179 -6.30 -3.26 -15.83
N GLN A 180 -6.48 -2.00 -16.27
CA GLN A 180 -6.80 -1.68 -17.66
C GLN A 180 -5.66 -2.04 -18.63
N ASN A 181 -4.41 -1.82 -18.22
CA ASN A 181 -3.25 -2.27 -19.01
C ASN A 181 -3.27 -3.78 -19.19
N ARG A 182 -3.56 -4.53 -18.13
CA ARG A 182 -3.64 -6.00 -18.21
C ARG A 182 -4.82 -6.48 -19.06
N VAL A 183 -5.97 -5.80 -18.99
CA VAL A 183 -7.10 -6.04 -19.91
C VAL A 183 -6.66 -5.88 -21.35
N ASN A 184 -5.96 -4.78 -21.67
CA ASN A 184 -5.48 -4.52 -23.02
C ASN A 184 -4.48 -5.60 -23.47
N GLU A 185 -3.56 -6.02 -22.62
CA GLU A 185 -2.63 -7.12 -22.91
C GLU A 185 -3.35 -8.43 -23.24
N ILE A 186 -4.38 -8.79 -22.48
CA ILE A 186 -5.15 -10.01 -22.70
C ILE A 186 -5.95 -9.93 -24.01
N LEU A 187 -6.66 -8.81 -24.24
CA LEU A 187 -7.52 -8.63 -25.42
C LEU A 187 -6.73 -8.53 -26.73
N LEU A 188 -5.55 -7.93 -26.68
CA LEU A 188 -4.70 -7.76 -27.85
C LEU A 188 -3.83 -8.98 -28.13
N GLY A 189 -3.90 -10.01 -27.28
CA GLY A 189 -3.06 -11.22 -27.38
C GLY A 189 -1.56 -10.92 -27.25
N ASN A 190 -1.22 -9.83 -26.57
CA ASN A 190 0.12 -9.28 -26.51
C ASN A 190 1.01 -9.97 -25.45
N ASN A 191 1.26 -11.27 -25.65
CA ASN A 191 2.43 -11.94 -25.04
C ASN A 191 3.70 -11.72 -25.88
N LYS A 192 3.71 -10.79 -26.83
CA LYS A 192 4.92 -10.46 -27.56
C LYS A 192 5.71 -9.42 -26.77
N SER A 193 6.88 -9.81 -26.32
CA SER A 193 7.79 -8.88 -25.67
C SER A 193 8.09 -7.69 -26.59
N ILE A 194 8.34 -6.51 -26.03
CA ILE A 194 8.78 -5.32 -26.82
C ILE A 194 9.95 -5.68 -27.74
N ASP A 195 10.81 -6.61 -27.32
CA ASP A 195 11.90 -7.18 -28.13
C ASP A 195 11.40 -7.86 -29.40
N GLU A 196 10.37 -8.70 -29.30
CA GLU A 196 9.80 -9.39 -30.43
C GLU A 196 9.11 -8.43 -31.40
N VAL A 197 8.38 -7.45 -30.88
CA VAL A 197 7.74 -6.40 -31.67
C VAL A 197 8.80 -5.54 -32.38
N ALA A 198 9.86 -5.14 -31.66
CA ALA A 198 10.97 -4.38 -32.23
C ALA A 198 11.66 -5.16 -33.38
N ARG A 199 11.88 -6.48 -33.21
CA ARG A 199 12.41 -7.34 -34.27
C ARG A 199 11.48 -7.43 -35.47
N ARG A 200 10.15 -7.45 -35.28
CA ARG A 200 9.15 -7.40 -36.36
C ARG A 200 9.19 -6.07 -37.09
N VAL A 201 9.38 -4.95 -36.37
CA VAL A 201 9.57 -3.62 -36.98
C VAL A 201 10.82 -3.61 -37.86
N ILE A 202 11.95 -4.18 -37.36
CA ILE A 202 13.19 -4.30 -38.12
C ILE A 202 13.04 -5.13 -39.38
N ARG A 203 12.23 -6.19 -39.35
CA ARG A 203 11.90 -7.02 -40.53
C ARG A 203 10.97 -6.32 -41.52
N GLY A 204 10.36 -5.17 -41.13
CA GLY A 204 9.44 -4.44 -42.01
C GLY A 204 7.97 -4.81 -41.88
N ASP A 205 7.60 -5.68 -40.92
CA ASP A 205 6.22 -6.17 -40.75
C ASP A 205 5.20 -5.05 -40.51
N TYR A 206 5.64 -3.91 -39.99
CA TYR A 206 4.81 -2.73 -39.69
C TYR A 206 4.88 -1.62 -40.73
N GLY A 207 5.59 -1.83 -41.86
CA GLY A 207 5.75 -0.81 -42.91
C GLY A 207 6.62 0.38 -42.47
N ASN A 208 6.48 1.51 -43.22
CA ASN A 208 7.22 2.74 -42.98
C ASN A 208 6.36 3.78 -42.22
N GLN A 209 7.00 4.89 -41.81
CA GLN A 209 6.28 6.03 -41.24
C GLN A 209 5.40 6.73 -42.31
N PRO A 210 4.22 7.23 -41.95
CA PRO A 210 3.57 7.23 -40.61
C PRO A 210 2.79 5.97 -40.28
N GLU A 211 2.62 5.07 -41.22
CA GLU A 211 1.80 3.85 -41.12
C GLU A 211 2.26 2.91 -40.00
N ARG A 212 3.59 2.81 -39.77
CA ARG A 212 4.18 2.05 -38.67
C ARG A 212 3.64 2.46 -37.32
N GLN A 213 3.61 3.75 -37.04
CA GLN A 213 3.09 4.26 -35.76
C GLN A 213 1.63 3.88 -35.59
N GLN A 214 0.80 4.12 -36.60
CA GLN A 214 -0.64 3.82 -36.55
C GLN A 214 -0.90 2.33 -36.30
N ARG A 215 -0.15 1.43 -36.96
CA ARG A 215 -0.29 -0.02 -36.78
C ARG A 215 0.15 -0.48 -35.41
N LEU A 216 1.27 0.04 -34.88
CA LEU A 216 1.73 -0.30 -33.54
C LEU A 216 0.74 0.17 -32.46
N GLU A 217 0.25 1.41 -32.58
CA GLU A 217 -0.75 1.96 -31.66
C GLU A 217 -2.10 1.23 -31.76
N ALA A 218 -2.51 0.82 -32.95
CA ALA A 218 -3.71 0.00 -33.16
C ALA A 218 -3.58 -1.41 -32.55
N GLU A 219 -2.37 -1.98 -32.51
CA GLU A 219 -2.07 -3.23 -31.79
C GLU A 219 -1.81 -3.00 -30.30
N GLY A 220 -1.97 -1.77 -29.78
CA GLY A 220 -1.85 -1.42 -28.35
C GLY A 220 -0.42 -1.21 -27.86
N TYR A 221 0.56 -1.14 -28.75
CA TYR A 221 1.95 -0.86 -28.37
C TYR A 221 2.21 0.64 -28.25
N ASN A 222 3.04 1.01 -27.26
CA ASN A 222 3.60 2.35 -27.20
C ASN A 222 4.66 2.51 -28.32
N TYR A 223 4.35 3.28 -29.35
CA TYR A 223 5.24 3.51 -30.48
C TYR A 223 6.65 3.94 -30.06
N ARG A 224 6.76 4.87 -29.12
CA ARG A 224 8.04 5.42 -28.65
C ARG A 224 8.91 4.36 -27.98
N GLU A 225 8.30 3.50 -27.18
CA GLU A 225 8.99 2.40 -26.47
C GLU A 225 9.51 1.36 -27.46
N VAL A 226 8.66 0.94 -28.41
CA VAL A 226 9.08 0.04 -29.49
C VAL A 226 10.21 0.64 -30.32
N GLN A 227 10.11 1.92 -30.71
CA GLN A 227 11.12 2.59 -31.52
C GLN A 227 12.47 2.72 -30.77
N ASN A 228 12.45 3.01 -29.48
CA ASN A 228 13.65 3.02 -28.64
C ASN A 228 14.32 1.64 -28.66
N ARG A 229 13.53 0.57 -28.52
CA ARG A 229 14.08 -0.81 -28.55
C ARG A 229 14.60 -1.20 -29.92
N VAL A 230 13.96 -0.77 -31.00
CA VAL A 230 14.47 -0.93 -32.37
C VAL A 230 15.86 -0.27 -32.49
N ASN A 231 16.01 0.96 -32.02
CA ASN A 231 17.27 1.70 -32.07
C ASN A 231 18.39 1.04 -31.25
N GLU A 232 18.04 0.38 -30.14
CA GLU A 232 18.99 -0.39 -29.34
C GLU A 232 19.46 -1.68 -30.06
N LEU A 233 18.53 -2.37 -30.71
CA LEU A 233 18.83 -3.63 -31.42
C LEU A 233 19.59 -3.44 -32.72
N LEU A 234 19.65 -2.22 -33.24
CA LEU A 234 20.41 -1.85 -34.47
C LEU A 234 21.80 -1.28 -34.19
N LYS A 235 22.19 -1.10 -32.93
CA LYS A 235 23.53 -0.70 -32.50
C LYS A 235 24.46 -1.89 -32.40
#